data_4c0d580823d4e0cdc4f6805002d2da95
#
_entry.id   4c0d580823d4e0cdc4f6805002d2da95
#
_cell.length_a   1.000
_cell.length_b   1.000
_cell.length_c   1.000
_cell.angle_alpha   90.00
_cell.angle_beta   90.00
_cell.angle_gamma   90.00
#
_symmetry.space_group_name_H-M   'P 1'
#
loop_
_entity.id
_entity.type
_entity.pdbx_description
1 polymer ?
#
loop_
_entity_poly.entity_id
_entity_poly.type
_entity_poly.pdbx_seq_one_letter_code
_entity_poly.pdbx_strand_id
1 'polypeptide(L)'
;MAYTDTTVAGYDVTMPVAGEFQRYWIAFLRVITGWWLFHAGVTKLMTNELNFADGPAYLKGMTGTALGPIPVWMGETLAWLIKPGVPAFETLIGLALLAGALTRLAAFDGGLAHDPVLGRQRRVRPRCVNAELMGLLLFATMMVLAAGRYYGLDAIIEKTEFVRKRPRVKYLL
;
A
#
# COMPACT_ATOMS: atom_id res chain seq x y z
N MET A 1 -16.80 -9.63 -23.02
CA MET A 1 -16.18 -8.45 -22.36
C MET A 1 -17.21 -7.34 -22.40
N ALA A 2 -17.46 -6.67 -21.30
CA ALA A 2 -18.29 -5.48 -21.29
C ALA A 2 -17.39 -4.26 -21.60
N TYR A 3 -17.96 -3.28 -22.30
CA TYR A 3 -17.28 -2.03 -22.63
C TYR A 3 -18.09 -0.87 -22.05
N THR A 4 -17.44 0.20 -21.69
CA THR A 4 -18.08 1.46 -21.32
C THR A 4 -17.48 2.57 -22.15
N ASP A 5 -18.34 3.45 -22.64
CA ASP A 5 -17.93 4.65 -23.35
C ASP A 5 -17.65 5.75 -22.31
N THR A 6 -16.52 6.39 -22.43
CA THR A 6 -16.11 7.50 -21.56
C THR A 6 -15.39 8.56 -22.40
N THR A 7 -15.50 9.81 -22.00
CA THR A 7 -14.82 10.91 -22.66
C THR A 7 -13.53 11.24 -21.89
N VAL A 8 -12.38 11.12 -22.55
CA VAL A 8 -11.08 11.45 -22.00
C VAL A 8 -10.46 12.57 -22.83
N ALA A 9 -10.20 13.71 -22.19
CA ALA A 9 -9.62 14.89 -22.84
C ALA A 9 -10.41 15.37 -24.09
N GLY A 10 -11.75 15.19 -24.09
CA GLY A 10 -12.62 15.58 -25.19
C GLY A 10 -12.77 14.56 -26.32
N TYR A 11 -12.14 13.39 -26.18
CA TYR A 11 -12.29 12.26 -27.13
C TYR A 11 -13.14 11.16 -26.50
N ASP A 12 -14.09 10.65 -27.28
CA ASP A 12 -14.88 9.48 -26.88
C ASP A 12 -14.01 8.22 -27.00
N VAL A 13 -13.79 7.57 -25.85
CA VAL A 13 -12.96 6.37 -25.76
C VAL A 13 -13.80 5.22 -25.22
N THR A 14 -13.83 4.12 -25.94
CA THR A 14 -14.45 2.87 -25.49
C THR A 14 -13.44 2.10 -24.66
N MET A 15 -13.69 1.98 -23.35
CA MET A 15 -12.81 1.25 -22.44
C MET A 15 -13.41 -0.10 -22.08
N PRO A 16 -12.59 -1.18 -22.04
CA PRO A 16 -13.06 -2.46 -21.54
C PRO A 16 -13.36 -2.36 -20.05
N VAL A 17 -14.56 -2.75 -19.66
CA VAL A 17 -14.90 -2.94 -18.25
C VAL A 17 -14.35 -4.28 -17.79
N ALA A 18 -13.79 -4.33 -16.59
CA ALA A 18 -13.27 -5.55 -16.03
C ALA A 18 -14.31 -6.68 -16.08
N GLY A 19 -14.07 -7.69 -16.88
CA GLY A 19 -14.84 -8.92 -16.90
C GLY A 19 -14.66 -9.70 -15.59
N GLU A 20 -15.39 -10.79 -15.42
CA GLU A 20 -15.31 -11.57 -14.17
C GLU A 20 -13.90 -12.07 -13.90
N PHE A 21 -13.17 -12.52 -14.90
CA PHE A 21 -11.78 -12.97 -14.73
C PHE A 21 -10.88 -11.87 -14.21
N GLN A 22 -10.98 -10.64 -14.75
CA GLN A 22 -10.19 -9.51 -14.26
C GLN A 22 -10.55 -9.15 -12.81
N ARG A 23 -11.82 -9.25 -12.44
CA ARG A 23 -12.27 -9.01 -11.04
C ARG A 23 -11.67 -10.01 -10.08
N TYR A 24 -11.66 -11.30 -10.44
CA TYR A 24 -11.00 -12.34 -9.64
C TYR A 24 -9.49 -12.11 -9.54
N TRP A 25 -8.86 -11.74 -10.66
CA TRP A 25 -7.42 -11.47 -10.68
C TRP A 25 -7.04 -10.30 -9.78
N ILE A 26 -7.79 -9.20 -9.83
CA ILE A 26 -7.56 -8.02 -8.97
C ILE A 26 -7.74 -8.40 -7.49
N ALA A 27 -8.80 -9.14 -7.17
CA ALA A 27 -9.03 -9.61 -5.81
C ALA A 27 -7.92 -10.56 -5.34
N PHE A 28 -7.46 -11.46 -6.19
CA PHE A 28 -6.35 -12.38 -5.91
C PHE A 28 -5.05 -11.61 -5.62
N LEU A 29 -4.68 -10.66 -6.49
CA LEU A 29 -3.50 -9.81 -6.26
C LEU A 29 -3.58 -9.05 -4.92
N ARG A 30 -4.76 -8.52 -4.59
CA ARG A 30 -4.99 -7.86 -3.31
C ARG A 30 -4.76 -8.80 -2.13
N VAL A 31 -5.31 -10.01 -2.19
CA VAL A 31 -5.15 -11.01 -1.12
C VAL A 31 -3.69 -11.41 -0.95
N ILE A 32 -2.98 -11.67 -2.03
CA ILE A 32 -1.53 -12.02 -1.97
C ILE A 32 -0.72 -10.85 -1.41
N THR A 33 -0.98 -9.62 -1.83
CA THR A 33 -0.30 -8.43 -1.32
C THR A 33 -0.61 -8.21 0.16
N GLY A 34 -1.88 -8.37 0.55
CA GLY A 34 -2.31 -8.27 1.94
C GLY A 34 -1.68 -9.34 2.81
N TRP A 35 -1.60 -10.58 2.33
CA TRP A 35 -0.93 -11.67 3.03
C TRP A 35 0.57 -11.39 3.22
N TRP A 36 1.24 -10.89 2.20
CA TRP A 36 2.66 -10.55 2.28
C TRP A 36 2.94 -9.54 3.41
N LEU A 37 2.20 -8.42 3.47
CA LEU A 37 2.35 -7.44 4.54
C LEU A 37 1.92 -7.97 5.90
N PHE A 38 0.77 -8.65 5.96
CA PHE A 38 0.28 -9.24 7.20
C PHE A 38 1.30 -10.19 7.81
N HIS A 39 1.81 -11.12 7.00
CA HIS A 39 2.82 -12.08 7.44
C HIS A 39 4.10 -11.38 7.90
N ALA A 40 4.58 -10.37 7.15
CA ALA A 40 5.77 -9.61 7.53
C ALA A 40 5.58 -8.87 8.86
N GLY A 41 4.43 -8.22 9.06
CA GLY A 41 4.11 -7.51 10.30
C GLY A 41 3.97 -8.45 11.49
N VAL A 42 3.17 -9.51 11.35
CA VAL A 42 2.96 -10.51 12.42
C VAL A 42 4.28 -11.19 12.80
N THR A 43 5.10 -11.58 11.83
CA THR A 43 6.40 -12.19 12.11
C THR A 43 7.28 -11.26 12.94
N LYS A 44 7.33 -9.97 12.60
CA LYS A 44 8.08 -8.96 13.38
C LYS A 44 7.52 -8.80 14.80
N LEU A 45 6.18 -8.80 14.95
CA LEU A 45 5.54 -8.73 16.27
C LEU A 45 5.91 -9.93 17.13
N MET A 46 5.89 -11.13 16.58
CA MET A 46 6.18 -12.36 17.32
C MET A 46 7.67 -12.52 17.64
N THR A 47 8.56 -12.02 16.77
CA THR A 47 10.01 -12.17 16.94
C THR A 47 10.61 -11.08 17.82
N ASN A 48 10.09 -9.85 17.75
CA ASN A 48 10.72 -8.67 18.35
C ASN A 48 9.90 -8.04 19.49
N GLU A 49 8.78 -8.62 19.90
CA GLU A 49 7.95 -8.17 21.02
C GLU A 49 7.68 -6.64 21.02
N LEU A 50 7.30 -6.07 19.87
CA LEU A 50 7.12 -4.63 19.64
C LEU A 50 8.41 -3.79 19.72
N ASN A 51 9.58 -4.41 19.73
CA ASN A 51 10.87 -3.73 19.78
C ASN A 51 11.69 -3.94 18.50
N PHE A 52 11.07 -3.69 17.34
CA PHE A 52 11.71 -3.84 16.03
C PHE A 52 12.82 -2.79 15.84
N ALA A 53 14.03 -3.12 16.27
CA ALA A 53 15.18 -2.21 16.26
C ALA A 53 15.69 -1.88 14.85
N ASP A 54 15.44 -2.74 13.88
CA ASP A 54 15.89 -2.55 12.49
C ASP A 54 15.21 -1.37 11.81
N GLY A 55 13.96 -1.02 12.20
CA GLY A 55 13.24 0.12 11.63
C GLY A 55 13.99 1.45 11.83
N PRO A 56 14.28 1.89 13.05
CA PRO A 56 15.10 3.07 13.29
C PRO A 56 16.51 2.98 12.73
N ALA A 57 17.14 1.78 12.75
CA ALA A 57 18.47 1.57 12.19
C ALA A 57 18.48 1.76 10.67
N TYR A 58 17.44 1.30 9.98
CA TYR A 58 17.25 1.51 8.55
C TYR A 58 17.14 3.00 8.21
N LEU A 59 16.30 3.76 8.94
CA LEU A 59 16.12 5.19 8.73
C LEU A 59 17.42 5.98 8.98
N LYS A 60 18.15 5.65 10.04
CA LYS A 60 19.49 6.26 10.32
C LYS A 60 20.50 5.97 9.22
N GLY A 61 20.39 4.83 8.55
CA GLY A 61 21.25 4.44 7.45
C GLY A 61 21.01 5.21 6.14
N MET A 62 19.98 6.05 6.05
CA MET A 62 19.62 6.83 4.86
C MET A 62 20.44 8.12 4.68
N THR A 63 21.52 8.30 5.42
CA THR A 63 22.47 9.40 5.22
C THR A 63 22.96 9.43 3.78
N GLY A 64 22.96 10.61 3.15
CA GLY A 64 23.42 10.79 1.76
C GLY A 64 22.35 10.56 0.68
N THR A 65 21.10 10.30 1.06
CA THR A 65 19.95 10.33 0.14
C THR A 65 19.37 11.73 0.03
N ALA A 66 18.62 12.03 -1.05
CA ALA A 66 18.01 13.35 -1.26
C ALA A 66 17.09 13.81 -0.11
N LEU A 67 16.40 12.89 0.53
CA LEU A 67 15.53 13.14 1.68
C LEU A 67 16.17 12.71 3.01
N GLY A 68 17.44 12.32 3.00
CA GLY A 68 18.16 11.75 4.14
C GLY A 68 17.97 12.46 5.48
N PRO A 69 17.98 13.80 5.56
CA PRO A 69 17.80 14.50 6.83
C PRO A 69 16.51 14.15 7.57
N ILE A 70 15.41 13.92 6.86
CA ILE A 70 14.10 13.61 7.45
C ILE A 70 14.06 12.19 8.06
N PRO A 71 14.33 11.10 7.30
CA PRO A 71 14.34 9.76 7.88
C PRO A 71 15.42 9.57 8.95
N VAL A 72 16.57 10.19 8.84
CA VAL A 72 17.60 10.13 9.88
C VAL A 72 17.08 10.75 11.18
N TRP A 73 16.54 11.96 11.12
CA TRP A 73 15.90 12.59 12.27
C TRP A 73 14.77 11.73 12.86
N MET A 74 13.92 11.14 12.03
CA MET A 74 12.86 10.23 12.50
C MET A 74 13.44 9.00 13.20
N GLY A 75 14.47 8.38 12.65
CA GLY A 75 15.14 7.22 13.23
C GLY A 75 15.84 7.51 14.54
N GLU A 76 16.28 8.76 14.77
CA GLU A 76 16.91 9.20 16.02
C GLU A 76 15.88 9.60 17.08
N THR A 77 14.91 10.43 16.69
CA THR A 77 13.98 11.08 17.63
C THR A 77 12.73 10.24 17.88
N LEU A 78 12.20 9.58 16.85
CA LEU A 78 10.94 8.83 16.90
C LEU A 78 11.15 7.30 17.01
N ALA A 79 12.35 6.84 17.36
CA ALA A 79 12.66 5.42 17.48
C ALA A 79 11.68 4.67 18.39
N TRP A 80 11.22 5.29 19.47
CA TRP A 80 10.24 4.74 20.40
C TRP A 80 8.88 4.46 19.77
N LEU A 81 8.49 5.25 18.77
CA LEU A 81 7.25 5.08 18.02
C LEU A 81 7.43 4.12 16.85
N ILE A 82 8.57 4.20 16.15
CA ILE A 82 8.86 3.42 14.95
C ILE A 82 9.02 1.93 15.26
N LYS A 83 9.65 1.60 16.39
CA LYS A 83 9.87 0.22 16.82
C LYS A 83 8.57 -0.59 16.91
N PRO A 84 7.54 -0.17 17.67
CA PRO A 84 6.26 -0.86 17.70
C PRO A 84 5.38 -0.51 16.50
N GLY A 85 5.53 0.69 15.94
CA GLY A 85 4.69 1.22 14.88
C GLY A 85 4.81 0.44 13.59
N VAL A 86 6.01 0.21 13.10
CA VAL A 86 6.24 -0.48 11.82
C VAL A 86 5.57 -1.86 11.80
N PRO A 87 5.82 -2.79 12.74
CA PRO A 87 5.15 -4.08 12.73
C PRO A 87 3.63 -3.97 12.87
N ALA A 88 3.15 -3.06 13.74
CA ALA A 88 1.72 -2.87 13.92
C ALA A 88 1.03 -2.35 12.65
N PHE A 89 1.61 -1.33 11.99
CA PHE A 89 1.06 -0.79 10.74
C PHE A 89 1.11 -1.81 9.61
N GLU A 90 2.22 -2.54 9.42
CA GLU A 90 2.27 -3.62 8.41
C GLU A 90 1.19 -4.67 8.65
N THR A 91 0.96 -5.06 9.89
CA THR A 91 -0.10 -6.03 10.25
C THR A 91 -1.49 -5.47 9.93
N LEU A 92 -1.77 -4.22 10.31
CA LEU A 92 -3.06 -3.58 10.09
C LEU A 92 -3.34 -3.34 8.60
N ILE A 93 -2.35 -2.85 7.86
CA ILE A 93 -2.46 -2.63 6.41
C ILE A 93 -2.67 -3.97 5.70
N GLY A 94 -1.89 -4.98 6.07
CA GLY A 94 -2.05 -6.33 5.53
C GLY A 94 -3.44 -6.89 5.79
N LEU A 95 -3.96 -6.75 7.00
CA LEU A 95 -5.32 -7.19 7.36
C LEU A 95 -6.39 -6.41 6.60
N ALA A 96 -6.24 -5.10 6.45
CA ALA A 96 -7.15 -4.25 5.69
C ALA A 96 -7.21 -4.67 4.22
N LEU A 97 -6.05 -4.95 3.60
CA LEU A 97 -5.97 -5.45 2.24
C LEU A 97 -6.60 -6.85 2.10
N LEU A 98 -6.34 -7.77 3.04
CA LEU A 98 -6.95 -9.10 3.05
C LEU A 98 -8.48 -9.01 3.08
N ALA A 99 -9.01 -8.20 3.98
CA ALA A 99 -10.44 -7.97 4.11
C ALA A 99 -11.02 -7.15 2.93
N GLY A 100 -10.19 -6.39 2.21
CA GLY A 100 -10.63 -5.43 1.21
C GLY A 100 -11.38 -4.27 1.82
N ALA A 101 -10.92 -3.77 2.96
CA ALA A 101 -11.48 -2.63 3.67
C ALA A 101 -10.50 -1.46 3.64
N LEU A 102 -10.99 -0.26 3.30
CA LEU A 102 -10.15 0.95 3.15
C LEU A 102 -8.93 0.69 2.23
N THR A 103 -9.15 -0.06 1.16
CA THR A 103 -8.08 -0.61 0.33
C THR A 103 -7.19 0.45 -0.27
N ARG A 104 -7.76 1.59 -0.69
CA ARG A 104 -6.97 2.70 -1.24
C ARG A 104 -6.06 3.34 -0.20
N LEU A 105 -6.57 3.53 1.03
CA LEU A 105 -5.77 4.06 2.13
C LEU A 105 -4.66 3.08 2.50
N ALA A 106 -4.99 1.81 2.67
CA ALA A 106 -4.04 0.76 3.00
C ALA A 106 -2.95 0.58 1.90
N ALA A 107 -3.34 0.66 0.63
CA ALA A 107 -2.40 0.59 -0.49
C ALA A 107 -1.50 1.84 -0.57
N PHE A 108 -2.02 3.02 -0.26
CA PHE A 108 -1.22 4.24 -0.19
C PHE A 108 -0.14 4.13 0.90
N ASP A 109 -0.52 3.74 2.12
CA ASP A 109 0.43 3.57 3.23
C ASP A 109 1.45 2.46 2.95
N GLY A 110 1.02 1.32 2.39
CA GLY A 110 1.91 0.24 1.99
C GLY A 110 2.88 0.66 0.88
N GLY A 111 2.42 1.49 -0.06
CA GLY A 111 3.25 2.06 -1.12
C GLY A 111 4.33 2.99 -0.58
N LEU A 112 4.00 3.84 0.40
CA LEU A 112 4.98 4.71 1.05
C LEU A 112 6.08 3.93 1.77
N ALA A 113 5.75 2.79 2.37
CA ALA A 113 6.72 1.92 3.02
C ALA A 113 7.73 1.30 2.02
N HIS A 114 7.37 1.22 0.75
CA HIS A 114 8.18 0.66 -0.34
C HIS A 114 8.76 1.72 -1.28
N ASP A 115 8.80 2.99 -0.86
CA ASP A 115 9.30 4.08 -1.69
C ASP A 115 10.81 3.88 -2.02
N PRO A 116 11.16 3.72 -3.30
CA PRO A 116 12.55 3.56 -3.74
C PRO A 116 13.38 4.84 -3.53
N VAL A 117 12.73 6.01 -3.36
CA VAL A 117 13.41 7.28 -3.07
C VAL A 117 13.95 7.29 -1.64
N LEU A 118 13.27 6.61 -0.71
CA LEU A 118 13.70 6.42 0.66
C LEU A 118 14.66 5.24 0.81
N GLY A 119 14.66 4.32 -0.17
CA GLY A 119 15.49 3.12 -0.14
C GLY A 119 16.99 3.42 -0.17
N ARG A 120 17.72 2.75 0.71
CA ARG A 120 19.18 2.82 0.79
C ARG A 120 19.81 2.29 -0.49
N GLN A 121 20.28 3.17 -1.37
CA GLN A 121 21.18 2.77 -2.43
C GLN A 121 22.52 2.32 -1.82
N ARG A 122 22.63 1.04 -1.51
CA ARG A 122 23.95 0.43 -1.44
C ARG A 122 24.60 0.60 -2.81
N ARG A 123 25.91 0.89 -2.84
CA ARG A 123 26.80 1.11 -4.01
C ARG A 123 26.76 0.00 -5.09
N VAL A 124 25.59 -0.48 -5.43
CA VAL A 124 25.37 -1.41 -6.54
C VAL A 124 24.69 -0.60 -7.63
N ARG A 125 25.21 -0.70 -8.84
CA ARG A 125 24.72 -0.02 -10.05
C ARG A 125 23.23 0.22 -10.03
N PRO A 126 22.75 1.43 -10.35
CA PRO A 126 21.32 1.74 -10.33
C PRO A 126 20.61 0.76 -11.27
N ARG A 127 19.97 -0.23 -10.72
CA ARG A 127 18.97 -1.01 -11.45
C ARG A 127 17.71 -0.15 -11.42
N CYS A 128 17.28 0.32 -12.57
CA CYS A 128 16.05 1.10 -12.72
C CYS A 128 14.81 0.34 -12.21
N VAL A 129 14.92 -0.98 -12.08
CA VAL A 129 13.85 -1.85 -11.57
C VAL A 129 14.41 -2.67 -10.40
N ASN A 130 13.86 -2.46 -9.24
CA ASN A 130 14.18 -3.16 -8.00
C ASN A 130 12.90 -3.63 -7.29
N ALA A 131 13.05 -4.39 -6.21
CA ALA A 131 11.91 -4.93 -5.47
C ALA A 131 11.02 -3.83 -4.88
N GLU A 132 11.62 -2.73 -4.45
CA GLU A 132 10.91 -1.58 -3.89
C GLU A 132 10.01 -0.92 -4.94
N LEU A 133 10.53 -0.69 -6.15
CA LEU A 133 9.73 -0.16 -7.25
C LEU A 133 8.59 -1.12 -7.63
N MET A 134 8.86 -2.42 -7.68
CA MET A 134 7.82 -3.42 -7.97
C MET A 134 6.74 -3.43 -6.89
N GLY A 135 7.12 -3.32 -5.62
CA GLY A 135 6.18 -3.17 -4.50
C GLY A 135 5.34 -1.91 -4.64
N LEU A 136 5.97 -0.76 -4.89
CA LEU A 136 5.28 0.51 -5.11
C LEU A 136 4.26 0.43 -6.25
N LEU A 137 4.64 -0.14 -7.40
CA LEU A 137 3.75 -0.33 -8.55
C LEU A 137 2.57 -1.25 -8.21
N LEU A 138 2.81 -2.29 -7.42
CA LEU A 138 1.76 -3.19 -6.97
C LEU A 138 0.74 -2.46 -6.09
N PHE A 139 1.19 -1.69 -5.11
CA PHE A 139 0.32 -0.87 -4.25
C PHE A 139 -0.40 0.22 -5.04
N ALA A 140 0.29 0.91 -5.95
CA ALA A 140 -0.33 1.89 -6.84
C ALA A 140 -1.44 1.26 -7.69
N THR A 141 -1.22 0.05 -8.20
CA THR A 141 -2.22 -0.70 -8.95
C THR A 141 -3.46 -1.00 -8.10
N MET A 142 -3.27 -1.45 -6.84
CA MET A 142 -4.39 -1.70 -5.92
C MET A 142 -5.19 -0.43 -5.64
N MET A 143 -4.50 0.70 -5.45
CA MET A 143 -5.12 2.01 -5.20
C MET A 143 -5.90 2.50 -6.42
N VAL A 144 -5.29 2.48 -7.61
CA VAL A 144 -5.91 2.98 -8.86
C VAL A 144 -7.13 2.15 -9.23
N LEU A 145 -7.03 0.82 -9.13
CA LEU A 145 -8.12 -0.09 -9.47
C LEU A 145 -9.18 -0.19 -8.37
N ALA A 146 -9.02 0.48 -7.23
CA ALA A 146 -9.93 0.34 -6.08
C ALA A 146 -10.20 -1.15 -5.76
N ALA A 147 -9.13 -1.91 -5.56
CA ALA A 147 -9.16 -3.38 -5.51
C ALA A 147 -10.10 -3.93 -4.40
N GLY A 148 -10.43 -3.13 -3.38
CA GLY A 148 -11.38 -3.49 -2.32
C GLY A 148 -12.83 -3.60 -2.78
N ARG A 149 -13.17 -3.00 -3.93
CA ARG A 149 -14.51 -3.13 -4.53
C ARG A 149 -14.74 -4.48 -5.19
N TYR A 150 -13.67 -5.22 -5.49
CA TYR A 150 -13.75 -6.55 -6.08
C TYR A 150 -13.68 -7.61 -4.97
N TYR A 151 -14.83 -8.17 -4.63
CA TYR A 151 -14.97 -9.21 -3.57
C TYR A 151 -14.38 -8.79 -2.21
N GLY A 152 -14.41 -7.49 -1.88
CA GLY A 152 -13.93 -6.95 -0.61
C GLY A 152 -15.02 -6.21 0.15
N LEU A 153 -14.72 -5.87 1.41
CA LEU A 153 -15.63 -5.13 2.28
C LEU A 153 -15.93 -3.72 1.76
N ASP A 154 -15.03 -3.10 0.99
CA ASP A 154 -15.26 -1.77 0.41
C ASP A 154 -16.53 -1.73 -0.45
N ALA A 155 -16.85 -2.82 -1.15
CA ALA A 155 -18.08 -2.94 -1.94
C ALA A 155 -19.35 -2.87 -1.07
N ILE A 156 -19.27 -3.30 0.18
CA ILE A 156 -20.37 -3.27 1.15
C ILE A 156 -20.40 -1.91 1.84
N ILE A 157 -19.25 -1.43 2.30
CA ILE A 157 -19.08 -0.16 3.01
C ILE A 157 -19.55 1.00 2.14
N GLU A 158 -19.25 1.00 0.84
CA GLU A 158 -19.68 2.03 -0.10
C GLU A 158 -21.20 2.21 -0.16
N LYS A 159 -21.98 1.15 0.11
CA LYS A 159 -23.44 1.16 0.10
C LYS A 159 -24.06 1.69 1.40
N THR A 160 -23.26 1.88 2.46
CA THR A 160 -23.75 2.31 3.76
C THR A 160 -24.19 3.79 3.73
N GLU A 161 -25.15 4.11 4.61
CA GLU A 161 -25.59 5.51 4.78
C GLU A 161 -24.46 6.45 5.22
N PHE A 162 -23.48 5.94 5.96
CA PHE A 162 -22.33 6.70 6.40
C PHE A 162 -21.54 7.26 5.21
N VAL A 163 -21.27 6.44 4.20
CA VAL A 163 -20.54 6.86 2.98
C VAL A 163 -21.44 7.74 2.11
N ARG A 164 -22.75 7.42 2.02
CA ARG A 164 -23.72 8.27 1.28
C ARG A 164 -23.78 9.68 1.81
N LYS A 165 -23.73 9.87 3.14
CA LYS A 165 -23.72 11.18 3.79
C LYS A 165 -22.37 11.92 3.69
N ARG A 166 -21.28 11.18 3.43
CA ARG A 166 -19.90 11.72 3.37
C ARG A 166 -19.18 11.26 2.11
N PRO A 167 -19.48 11.83 0.93
CA PRO A 167 -18.96 11.35 -0.36
C PRO A 167 -17.42 11.33 -0.44
N ARG A 168 -16.73 12.15 0.38
CA ARG A 168 -15.26 12.14 0.44
C ARG A 168 -14.68 10.83 0.95
N VAL A 169 -15.40 10.09 1.80
CA VAL A 169 -14.95 8.78 2.31
C VAL A 169 -14.82 7.75 1.18
N LYS A 170 -15.58 7.91 0.12
CA LYS A 170 -15.53 7.04 -1.07
C LYS A 170 -14.15 7.03 -1.75
N TYR A 171 -13.36 8.09 -1.59
CA TYR A 171 -12.00 8.15 -2.14
C TYR A 171 -10.98 7.32 -1.35
N LEU A 172 -11.33 6.89 -0.14
CA LEU A 172 -10.48 6.06 0.73
C LEU A 172 -10.76 4.55 0.57
N LEU A 173 -11.89 4.21 -0.05
CA LEU A 173 -12.35 2.83 -0.30
C LEU A 173 -11.82 2.25 -1.59
#